data_db52baecd1755a1e667324929f3625c5
#
_entry.id   db52baecd1755a1e667324929f3625c5
#
_cell.length_a   1.000
_cell.length_b   1.000
_cell.length_c   1.000
_cell.angle_alpha   90.00
_cell.angle_beta   90.00
_cell.angle_gamma   90.00
#
_symmetry.space_group_name_H-M   'P 1'
#
loop_
_entity.id
_entity.type
_entity.pdbx_description
1 polymer ?
#
loop_
_entity_poly.entity_id
_entity_poly.type
_entity_poly.pdbx_seq_one_letter_code
_entity_poly.pdbx_strand_id
1 'polypeptide(L)'
;MRSHSNQSPEMLETGTELMPDPAELSTTDYSEHTHNAAPTRFVEVDGIRFAYRRFGKPMGEPIVLLQHFMGNLDNYDPAITDALAMGREVILTDNAGVGLSTGEAPETVVGMARDAASLIDALGLEYVDLFGFSMG
;
A
#
# COMPACT_ATOMS: atom_id res chain seq x y z
N MET A 1 20.76 -13.53 -42.60
CA MET A 1 20.42 -13.39 -42.04
C MET A 1 19.85 -13.36 -40.97
N ARG A 2 19.57 -13.39 -40.44
CA ARG A 2 19.06 -13.30 -39.60
C ARG A 2 18.54 -13.26 -38.61
N SER A 3 18.17 -13.34 -38.05
CA SER A 3 17.77 -13.21 -37.30
C SER A 3 17.28 -13.30 -36.36
N HIS A 4 16.91 -13.36 -35.86
CA HIS A 4 16.49 -13.41 -35.02
C HIS A 4 15.98 -13.45 -34.07
N SER A 5 15.67 -13.41 -33.68
CA SER A 5 15.29 -13.40 -32.98
C SER A 5 14.91 -13.67 -31.95
N ASN A 6 14.59 -13.67 -31.42
CA ASN A 6 14.27 -14.13 -30.54
C ASN A 6 13.85 -13.86 -29.47
N GLN A 7 13.42 -13.94 -28.92
CA GLN A 7 13.08 -13.70 -27.97
C GLN A 7 12.22 -13.94 -27.14
N SER A 8 11.91 -13.71 -26.54
CA SER A 8 10.90 -13.88 -25.92
C SER A 8 10.65 -14.89 -24.90
N PRO A 9 11.53 -15.58 -24.48
CA PRO A 9 11.32 -16.57 -23.44
C PRO A 9 11.01 -16.02 -22.09
N GLU A 10 11.41 -14.82 -21.85
CA GLU A 10 11.19 -14.28 -20.53
C GLU A 10 9.75 -14.13 -20.20
N MET A 11 8.90 -14.06 -21.18
CA MET A 11 7.52 -13.94 -20.85
C MET A 11 6.94 -15.14 -20.23
N LEU A 12 7.56 -16.26 -20.42
CA LEU A 12 7.01 -17.49 -19.91
C LEU A 12 7.05 -17.58 -18.43
N GLU A 13 8.07 -17.01 -17.84
CA GLU A 13 8.19 -17.16 -16.42
C GLU A 13 7.38 -16.18 -15.65
N THR A 14 6.89 -15.14 -16.26
CA THR A 14 6.13 -14.18 -15.51
C THR A 14 4.84 -14.73 -14.97
N GLY A 15 4.28 -15.74 -15.64
CA GLY A 15 3.04 -16.32 -15.18
C GLY A 15 3.18 -17.09 -13.90
N THR A 16 4.38 -17.51 -13.56
CA THR A 16 4.61 -18.29 -12.36
C THR A 16 5.21 -17.47 -11.23
N GLU A 17 5.47 -16.22 -11.49
CA GLU A 17 6.09 -15.36 -10.51
C GLU A 17 5.22 -15.16 -9.31
N LEU A 18 5.81 -15.23 -8.15
CA LEU A 18 5.15 -14.86 -6.93
C LEU A 18 5.10 -13.34 -6.86
N MET A 19 4.13 -12.85 -6.11
CA MET A 19 4.07 -11.43 -5.84
C MET A 19 5.34 -11.02 -5.13
N PRO A 20 6.01 -9.96 -5.57
CA PRO A 20 7.20 -9.50 -4.87
C PRO A 20 6.85 -8.98 -3.50
N ASP A 21 7.83 -9.02 -2.61
CA ASP A 21 7.70 -8.40 -1.30
C ASP A 21 7.43 -6.91 -1.50
N PRO A 22 6.50 -6.32 -0.76
CA PRO A 22 6.24 -4.89 -0.88
C PRO A 22 7.49 -4.02 -0.79
N ALA A 23 8.47 -4.41 0.01
CA ALA A 23 9.69 -3.65 0.15
C ALA A 23 10.59 -3.73 -1.08
N GLU A 24 10.38 -4.72 -1.93
CA GLU A 24 11.16 -4.90 -3.16
C GLU A 24 10.60 -4.17 -4.35
N LEU A 25 9.34 -3.70 -4.26
CA LEU A 25 8.72 -3.00 -5.37
C LEU A 25 9.32 -1.63 -5.52
N SER A 26 9.62 -1.27 -6.75
CA SER A 26 10.09 0.07 -7.07
C SER A 26 8.96 1.07 -6.89
N THR A 27 9.30 2.28 -6.47
CA THR A 27 8.31 3.35 -6.38
C THR A 27 7.71 3.70 -7.74
N THR A 28 8.40 3.39 -8.83
CA THR A 28 7.85 3.61 -10.17
C THR A 28 6.66 2.71 -10.46
N ASP A 29 6.53 1.60 -9.75
CA ASP A 29 5.38 0.71 -9.91
C ASP A 29 4.08 1.36 -9.46
N TYR A 30 4.18 2.41 -8.67
CA TYR A 30 3.02 3.09 -8.09
C TYR A 30 2.74 4.46 -8.69
N SER A 31 3.75 5.06 -9.32
CA SER A 31 3.70 6.47 -9.69
C SER A 31 2.63 6.82 -10.72
N GLU A 32 2.24 5.84 -11.51
CA GLU A 32 1.25 6.03 -12.56
C GLU A 32 -0.17 5.69 -12.10
N HIS A 33 -0.32 5.20 -10.87
CA HIS A 33 -1.62 4.78 -10.38
C HIS A 33 -2.35 5.91 -9.67
N THR A 34 -3.66 5.79 -9.65
CA THR A 34 -4.55 6.65 -8.87
C THR A 34 -5.17 5.82 -7.75
N HIS A 35 -5.91 6.47 -6.88
CA HIS A 35 -6.64 5.80 -5.81
C HIS A 35 -7.42 4.57 -6.33
N ASN A 36 -8.18 4.77 -7.40
CA ASN A 36 -9.04 3.71 -7.93
C ASN A 36 -8.29 2.70 -8.79
N ALA A 37 -7.21 3.11 -9.42
CA ALA A 37 -6.46 2.25 -10.33
C ALA A 37 -5.37 1.45 -9.61
N ALA A 38 -4.91 1.89 -8.47
CA ALA A 38 -3.86 1.21 -7.73
C ALA A 38 -4.35 -0.17 -7.27
N PRO A 39 -3.57 -1.23 -7.52
CA PRO A 39 -3.98 -2.55 -7.07
C PRO A 39 -3.91 -2.64 -5.54
N THR A 40 -4.86 -3.34 -4.95
CA THR A 40 -4.81 -3.66 -3.54
C THR A 40 -3.76 -4.75 -3.33
N ARG A 41 -2.83 -4.48 -2.43
CA ARG A 41 -1.75 -5.40 -2.08
C ARG A 41 -1.88 -5.81 -0.62
N PHE A 42 -1.12 -6.80 -0.24
CA PHE A 42 -1.19 -7.35 1.10
C PHE A 42 0.21 -7.53 1.67
N VAL A 43 0.34 -7.31 2.97
CA VAL A 43 1.56 -7.60 3.70
C VAL A 43 1.18 -8.25 5.03
N GLU A 44 1.95 -9.25 5.43
CA GLU A 44 1.70 -9.94 6.69
C GLU A 44 2.70 -9.48 7.73
N VAL A 45 2.20 -9.21 8.92
CA VAL A 45 3.01 -8.87 10.07
C VAL A 45 2.29 -9.33 11.33
N ASP A 46 3.01 -10.05 12.19
CA ASP A 46 2.49 -10.56 13.46
C ASP A 46 1.18 -11.34 13.32
N GLY A 47 1.06 -12.12 12.26
CA GLY A 47 -0.12 -12.95 12.00
C GLY A 47 -1.30 -12.21 11.41
N ILE A 48 -1.17 -10.92 11.14
CA ILE A 48 -2.21 -10.11 10.51
C ILE A 48 -1.80 -9.85 9.06
N ARG A 49 -2.73 -10.04 8.15
CA ARG A 49 -2.54 -9.72 6.74
C ARG A 49 -3.24 -8.39 6.49
N PHE A 50 -2.46 -7.34 6.29
CA PHE A 50 -2.98 -6.00 6.04
C PHE A 50 -3.16 -5.75 4.55
N ALA A 51 -4.30 -5.17 4.20
CA ALA A 51 -4.55 -4.69 2.85
C ALA A 51 -4.12 -3.22 2.74
N TYR A 52 -3.48 -2.87 1.65
CA TYR A 52 -3.05 -1.50 1.40
C TYR A 52 -3.02 -1.20 -0.09
N ARG A 53 -3.07 0.09 -0.42
CA ARG A 53 -2.76 0.59 -1.77
C ARG A 53 -1.68 1.64 -1.67
N ARG A 54 -0.87 1.72 -2.71
CA ARG A 54 0.28 2.58 -2.75
C ARG A 54 0.37 3.19 -4.14
N PHE A 55 0.41 4.51 -4.24
CA PHE A 55 0.40 5.21 -5.52
C PHE A 55 0.93 6.62 -5.33
N GLY A 56 1.18 7.31 -6.47
CA GLY A 56 1.66 8.68 -6.45
C GLY A 56 3.15 8.79 -6.72
N LYS A 57 3.65 10.00 -6.78
CA LYS A 57 5.02 10.27 -7.15
C LYS A 57 5.98 9.99 -6.01
N PRO A 58 7.12 9.36 -6.28
CA PRO A 58 8.10 9.06 -5.24
C PRO A 58 8.93 10.29 -4.89
N MET A 59 8.30 11.31 -4.36
CA MET A 59 8.94 12.57 -3.98
C MET A 59 8.73 12.83 -2.49
N GLY A 60 9.80 13.04 -1.77
CA GLY A 60 9.74 13.28 -0.33
C GLY A 60 9.29 12.06 0.44
N GLU A 61 8.86 12.28 1.67
CA GLU A 61 8.34 11.21 2.50
C GLU A 61 6.95 10.81 2.05
N PRO A 62 6.66 9.51 2.03
CA PRO A 62 5.30 9.06 1.74
C PRO A 62 4.34 9.48 2.85
N ILE A 63 3.08 9.63 2.48
CA ILE A 63 2.04 9.93 3.45
C ILE A 63 1.15 8.70 3.63
N VAL A 64 0.99 8.28 4.88
CA VAL A 64 0.11 7.18 5.25
C VAL A 64 -1.17 7.75 5.82
N LEU A 65 -2.30 7.39 5.22
CA LEU A 65 -3.60 7.86 5.66
C LEU A 65 -4.24 6.83 6.59
N LEU A 66 -4.46 7.23 7.82
CA LEU A 66 -5.05 6.39 8.86
C LEU A 66 -6.55 6.59 8.90
N GLN A 67 -7.27 5.49 8.93
CA GLN A 67 -8.72 5.50 8.79
C GLN A 67 -9.45 5.83 10.09
N HIS A 68 -10.67 6.31 9.93
CA HIS A 68 -11.60 6.44 11.05
C HIS A 68 -12.05 5.04 11.50
N PHE A 69 -12.77 5.00 12.61
CA PHE A 69 -13.30 3.75 13.14
C PHE A 69 -14.14 3.02 12.07
N MET A 70 -13.80 1.77 11.81
CA MET A 70 -14.44 0.92 10.80
C MET A 70 -14.28 1.39 9.35
N GLY A 71 -13.46 2.41 9.11
CA GLY A 71 -13.19 2.86 7.75
C GLY A 71 -12.21 1.95 7.03
N ASN A 72 -12.40 1.82 5.73
CA ASN A 72 -11.50 1.06 4.87
C ASN A 72 -10.77 1.99 3.90
N LEU A 73 -9.85 1.43 3.13
CA LEU A 73 -8.98 2.21 2.25
C LEU A 73 -9.73 2.98 1.15
N ASP A 74 -10.98 2.61 0.88
CA ASP A 74 -11.79 3.29 -0.12
C ASP A 74 -12.64 4.43 0.47
N ASN A 75 -12.57 4.67 1.77
CA ASN A 75 -13.39 5.70 2.40
C ASN A 75 -12.85 7.13 2.23
N TYR A 76 -11.59 7.29 1.85
CA TYR A 76 -11.09 8.61 1.49
C TYR A 76 -11.57 8.99 0.10
N ASP A 77 -11.90 10.25 -0.08
CA ASP A 77 -12.31 10.76 -1.39
C ASP A 77 -11.12 10.71 -2.35
N PRO A 78 -11.24 10.03 -3.49
CA PRO A 78 -10.17 9.99 -4.48
C PRO A 78 -9.70 11.37 -4.93
N ALA A 79 -10.57 12.37 -4.92
CA ALA A 79 -10.15 13.73 -5.28
C ALA A 79 -9.06 14.25 -4.34
N ILE A 80 -9.11 13.88 -3.06
CA ILE A 80 -8.12 14.30 -2.07
C ILE A 80 -6.84 13.47 -2.25
N THR A 81 -6.99 12.16 -2.29
CA THR A 81 -5.83 11.27 -2.35
C THR A 81 -5.06 11.39 -3.67
N ASP A 82 -5.77 11.56 -4.78
CA ASP A 82 -5.13 11.77 -6.07
C ASP A 82 -4.42 13.13 -6.16
N ALA A 83 -4.98 14.15 -5.51
CA ALA A 83 -4.32 15.45 -5.42
C ALA A 83 -3.00 15.35 -4.62
N LEU A 84 -3.02 14.63 -3.51
CA LEU A 84 -1.80 14.37 -2.73
C LEU A 84 -0.78 13.59 -3.56
N ALA A 85 -1.25 12.62 -4.33
CA ALA A 85 -0.39 11.76 -5.14
C ALA A 85 0.33 12.49 -6.26
N MET A 86 -0.10 13.68 -6.62
CA MET A 86 0.61 14.51 -7.61
C MET A 86 1.97 14.97 -7.10
N GLY A 87 2.15 15.06 -5.81
CA GLY A 87 3.39 15.58 -5.21
C GLY A 87 4.13 14.60 -4.31
N ARG A 88 3.54 13.46 -4.01
CA ARG A 88 4.16 12.51 -3.09
C ARG A 88 3.49 11.13 -3.19
N GLU A 89 4.13 10.15 -2.61
CA GLU A 89 3.56 8.81 -2.54
C GLU A 89 2.48 8.76 -1.45
N VAL A 90 1.34 8.16 -1.78
CA VAL A 90 0.19 8.00 -0.88
C VAL A 90 0.01 6.52 -0.56
N ILE A 91 -0.20 6.22 0.70
CA ILE A 91 -0.44 4.87 1.17
C ILE A 91 -1.76 4.84 1.92
N LEU A 92 -2.69 4.03 1.42
CA LEU A 92 -3.99 3.80 2.03
C LEU A 92 -3.99 2.40 2.64
N THR A 93 -4.60 2.25 3.80
CA THR A 93 -4.60 0.97 4.51
C THR A 93 -5.98 0.63 5.05
N ASP A 94 -6.24 -0.67 5.18
CA ASP A 94 -7.35 -1.16 5.99
C ASP A 94 -6.80 -1.51 7.37
N ASN A 95 -7.48 -1.05 8.40
CA ASN A 95 -7.10 -1.41 9.77
C ASN A 95 -7.30 -2.91 10.00
N ALA A 96 -6.60 -3.46 10.99
CA ALA A 96 -6.79 -4.85 11.38
C ALA A 96 -8.26 -5.13 11.67
N GLY A 97 -8.77 -6.23 11.14
CA GLY A 97 -10.16 -6.63 11.32
C GLY A 97 -11.17 -5.86 10.50
N VAL A 98 -10.72 -4.99 9.59
CA VAL A 98 -11.61 -4.16 8.76
C VAL A 98 -11.27 -4.37 7.29
N GLY A 99 -12.28 -4.26 6.45
CA GLY A 99 -12.10 -4.37 5.00
C GLY A 99 -11.49 -5.70 4.62
N LEU A 100 -10.40 -5.65 3.88
CA LEU A 100 -9.70 -6.85 3.41
C LEU A 100 -8.56 -7.29 4.34
N SER A 101 -8.31 -6.54 5.41
CA SER A 101 -7.32 -6.94 6.41
C SER A 101 -7.89 -8.02 7.32
N THR A 102 -7.03 -8.96 7.73
CA THR A 102 -7.41 -10.01 8.68
C THR A 102 -7.23 -9.53 10.12
N GLY A 103 -7.41 -10.43 11.07
CA GLY A 103 -7.26 -10.12 12.49
C GLY A 103 -8.53 -9.53 13.07
N GLU A 104 -8.37 -8.88 14.20
CA GLU A 104 -9.48 -8.25 14.91
C GLU A 104 -9.14 -6.80 15.16
N ALA A 105 -10.16 -5.95 15.12
CA ALA A 105 -9.99 -4.54 15.42
C ALA A 105 -9.52 -4.38 16.87
N PRO A 106 -8.41 -3.67 17.11
CA PRO A 106 -7.96 -3.43 18.46
C PRO A 106 -9.00 -2.65 19.26
N GLU A 107 -9.06 -2.94 20.56
CA GLU A 107 -10.02 -2.27 21.44
C GLU A 107 -9.51 -0.95 21.97
N THR A 108 -8.27 -0.60 21.71
CA THR A 108 -7.64 0.62 22.22
C THR A 108 -6.93 1.38 21.12
N VAL A 109 -6.82 2.69 21.31
CA VAL A 109 -6.05 3.54 20.38
C VAL A 109 -4.58 3.12 20.35
N VAL A 110 -4.04 2.70 21.49
CA VAL A 110 -2.66 2.21 21.56
C VAL A 110 -2.48 0.97 20.68
N GLY A 111 -3.46 0.06 20.71
CA GLY A 111 -3.44 -1.13 19.86
C GLY A 111 -3.48 -0.74 18.38
N MET A 112 -4.34 0.21 18.03
CA MET A 112 -4.42 0.70 16.65
C MET A 112 -3.10 1.33 16.20
N ALA A 113 -2.48 2.11 17.08
CA ALA A 113 -1.19 2.74 16.78
C ALA A 113 -0.08 1.70 16.60
N ARG A 114 -0.08 0.63 17.38
CA ARG A 114 0.89 -0.46 17.22
C ARG A 114 0.72 -1.16 15.87
N ASP A 115 -0.51 -1.42 15.49
CA ASP A 115 -0.79 -2.06 14.20
C ASP A 115 -0.30 -1.17 13.04
N ALA A 116 -0.58 0.14 13.12
CA ALA A 116 -0.13 1.08 12.11
C ALA A 116 1.39 1.12 12.03
N ALA A 117 2.06 1.16 13.17
CA ALA A 117 3.52 1.18 13.21
C ALA A 117 4.10 -0.11 12.63
N SER A 118 3.52 -1.25 12.98
CA SER A 118 3.96 -2.55 12.47
C SER A 118 3.80 -2.63 10.95
N LEU A 119 2.71 -2.10 10.42
CA LEU A 119 2.48 -2.05 8.98
C LEU A 119 3.51 -1.16 8.29
N ILE A 120 3.78 0.01 8.84
CA ILE A 120 4.77 0.94 8.28
C ILE A 120 6.15 0.28 8.24
N ASP A 121 6.54 -0.40 9.32
CA ASP A 121 7.79 -1.13 9.38
C ASP A 121 7.83 -2.26 8.36
N ALA A 122 6.74 -3.01 8.22
CA ALA A 122 6.67 -4.12 7.28
C ALA A 122 6.77 -3.64 5.83
N LEU A 123 6.32 -2.42 5.54
CA LEU A 123 6.47 -1.82 4.22
C LEU A 123 7.86 -1.25 3.96
N GLY A 124 8.76 -1.33 4.94
CA GLY A 124 10.14 -0.87 4.80
C GLY A 124 10.29 0.65 4.81
N LEU A 125 9.35 1.36 5.41
CA LEU A 125 9.34 2.81 5.41
C LEU A 125 10.00 3.33 6.68
N GLU A 126 11.05 4.12 6.49
CA GLU A 126 11.82 4.70 7.60
C GLU A 126 11.19 5.98 8.11
N TYR A 127 10.72 6.79 7.20
CA TYR A 127 10.10 8.08 7.50
C TYR A 127 8.81 8.20 6.72
N VAL A 128 7.76 8.62 7.39
CA VAL A 128 6.46 8.85 6.77
C VAL A 128 5.79 10.05 7.44
N ASP A 129 4.94 10.71 6.68
CA ASP A 129 3.97 11.61 7.27
C ASP A 129 2.70 10.82 7.55
N LEU A 130 2.01 11.18 8.62
CA LEU A 130 0.74 10.56 8.97
C LEU A 130 -0.38 11.55 8.81
N PHE A 131 -1.45 11.11 8.18
CA PHE A 131 -2.69 11.87 8.12
C PHE A 131 -3.77 11.03 8.78
N GLY A 132 -4.34 11.53 9.86
CA GLY A 132 -5.38 10.85 10.59
C GLY A 132 -6.71 11.58 10.48
N PHE A 133 -7.78 10.82 10.35
CA PHE A 133 -9.14 11.34 10.37
C PHE A 133 -9.92 10.65 11.48
N SER A 134 -10.55 11.43 12.37
CA SER A 134 -11.29 10.92 13.51
C SER A 134 -10.36 10.10 14.44
N MET A 135 -10.51 8.81 14.50
CA MET A 135 -9.66 7.95 15.33
C MET A 135 -8.32 7.60 14.67
N GLY A 136 -8.15 8.00 13.46
CA GLY A 136 -6.91 7.75 12.74
C GLY A 136 -5.73 8.56 13.22
#